data_9f505b4a878728069bdb167773b39224
#
_entry.id   9f505b4a878728069bdb167773b39224
#
_cell.length_a   1.000
_cell.length_b   1.000
_cell.length_c   1.000
_cell.angle_alpha   90.00
_cell.angle_beta   90.00
_cell.angle_gamma   90.00
#
_symmetry.space_group_name_H-M   'P 1'
#
loop_
_entity.id
_entity.type
_entity.pdbx_description
1 polymer ?
#
loop_
_entity_poly.entity_id
_entity_poly.type
_entity_poly.pdbx_seq_one_letter_code
_entity_poly.pdbx_strand_id
1 'polypeptide(L)'
;MNLSILRTSLLSIKYLCLLIIVSLLLAGCMDYQVGVNFNHANSGELVQHVKLGERLTTFAGEPVYEWLNSIEQRAQQLKGKVQRISKDEVIVTIPFTNSQELQQKFNAFFHSHSQQKTEVTAANSASQLPQIASNFLLKQSNFFLLVRNHLIYDLDLRSLGLISNQGNVLANAGSILNLEFSLKTPWKAKIISVTENTVPAKTNKNQIIWKLNPGQLNHIEAVFWLPSPLGIGTLLIVLFVGSGFYLRYKFMPDPRIQFASQDN
;
A
#
# COMPACT_ATOMS: atom_id res chain seq x y z
N MET A 1 52.51 -3.07 37.60
CA MET A 1 51.12 -2.93 37.19
C MET A 1 51.07 -2.88 35.67
N ASN A 2 50.50 -3.89 35.05
CA ASN A 2 50.80 -4.36 33.69
C ASN A 2 50.40 -3.40 32.55
N LEU A 3 51.41 -2.88 31.86
CA LEU A 3 51.22 -2.10 30.60
C LEU A 3 50.49 -2.90 29.49
N SER A 4 50.51 -4.23 29.52
CA SER A 4 49.82 -5.10 28.58
C SER A 4 48.29 -5.07 28.73
N ILE A 5 47.77 -4.95 29.95
CA ILE A 5 46.34 -4.90 30.23
C ILE A 5 45.76 -3.55 29.78
N LEU A 6 46.49 -2.46 29.92
CA LEU A 6 46.10 -1.14 29.44
C LEU A 6 46.03 -1.10 27.88
N ARG A 7 46.94 -1.79 27.21
CA ARG A 7 47.02 -1.83 25.73
C ARG A 7 45.85 -2.64 25.13
N THR A 8 45.46 -3.74 25.75
CA THR A 8 44.32 -4.57 25.33
C THR A 8 42.97 -3.86 25.57
N SER A 9 42.82 -3.14 26.69
CA SER A 9 41.61 -2.37 26.95
C SER A 9 41.43 -1.19 25.99
N LEU A 10 42.52 -0.49 25.62
CA LEU A 10 42.47 0.59 24.64
C LEU A 10 42.15 0.09 23.22
N LEU A 11 42.63 -1.09 22.83
CA LEU A 11 42.24 -1.73 21.57
C LEU A 11 40.78 -2.13 21.55
N SER A 12 40.27 -2.72 22.64
CA SER A 12 38.84 -3.09 22.77
C SER A 12 37.93 -1.88 22.71
N ILE A 13 38.30 -0.74 23.30
CA ILE A 13 37.52 0.51 23.21
C ILE A 13 37.49 1.05 21.77
N LYS A 14 38.62 0.99 21.04
CA LYS A 14 38.67 1.40 19.63
C LYS A 14 37.75 0.54 18.75
N TYR A 15 37.76 -0.78 18.93
CA TYR A 15 36.86 -1.68 18.20
C TYR A 15 35.40 -1.47 18.57
N LEU A 16 35.11 -1.20 19.85
CA LEU A 16 33.75 -0.87 20.30
C LEU A 16 33.27 0.44 19.69
N CYS A 17 34.07 1.50 19.69
CA CYS A 17 33.76 2.76 19.02
C CYS A 17 33.56 2.59 17.51
N LEU A 18 34.43 1.79 16.87
CA LEU A 18 34.29 1.48 15.44
C LEU A 18 32.97 0.74 15.16
N LEU A 19 32.61 -0.22 16.01
CA LEU A 19 31.38 -1.00 15.89
C LEU A 19 30.12 -0.11 16.08
N ILE A 20 30.16 0.82 17.03
CA ILE A 20 29.12 1.83 17.25
C ILE A 20 29.00 2.76 16.03
N ILE A 21 30.12 3.24 15.49
CA ILE A 21 30.13 4.10 14.30
C ILE A 21 29.59 3.34 13.09
N VAL A 22 29.96 2.08 12.88
CA VAL A 22 29.43 1.24 11.80
C VAL A 22 27.94 0.98 11.99
N SER A 23 27.47 0.75 13.23
CA SER A 23 26.05 0.58 13.54
C SER A 23 25.22 1.84 13.24
N LEU A 24 25.76 3.02 13.56
CA LEU A 24 25.14 4.32 13.21
C LEU A 24 25.14 4.58 11.70
N LEU A 25 26.08 3.98 10.96
CA LEU A 25 26.14 4.09 9.50
C LEU A 25 25.09 3.22 8.77
N LEU A 26 24.49 2.24 9.43
CA LEU A 26 23.48 1.34 8.86
C LEU A 26 22.01 1.84 9.02
N ALA A 27 21.78 3.00 9.65
CA ALA A 27 20.45 3.57 9.74
C ALA A 27 19.93 3.93 8.34
N GLY A 28 18.84 3.32 7.91
CA GLY A 28 18.22 3.53 6.60
C GLY A 28 17.90 5.02 6.35
N CYS A 29 18.02 5.45 5.09
CA CYS A 29 17.80 6.86 4.75
C CYS A 29 16.32 7.21 4.55
N MET A 30 15.45 6.24 4.21
CA MET A 30 14.05 6.50 3.91
C MET A 30 13.20 5.23 4.07
N ASP A 31 12.07 5.37 4.77
CA ASP A 31 10.99 4.39 4.77
C ASP A 31 9.83 4.90 3.91
N TYR A 32 9.45 4.12 2.91
CA TYR A 32 8.37 4.45 1.99
C TYR A 32 7.42 3.26 1.88
N GLN A 33 6.25 3.41 2.45
CA GLN A 33 5.26 2.37 2.51
C GLN A 33 3.99 2.83 1.79
N VAL A 34 3.49 1.99 0.89
CA VAL A 34 2.20 2.18 0.21
C VAL A 34 1.31 1.00 0.57
N GLY A 35 0.10 1.27 0.99
CA GLY A 35 -0.84 0.24 1.40
C GLY A 35 -2.23 0.45 0.80
N VAL A 36 -2.89 -0.65 0.47
CA VAL A 36 -4.31 -0.66 0.11
C VAL A 36 -5.06 -1.48 1.15
N ASN A 37 -5.96 -0.83 1.87
CA ASN A 37 -6.78 -1.44 2.91
C ASN A 37 -8.21 -1.54 2.42
N PHE A 38 -8.74 -2.76 2.29
CA PHE A 38 -10.15 -3.00 1.97
C PHE A 38 -10.95 -3.26 3.25
N ASN A 39 -12.03 -2.54 3.42
CA ASN A 39 -13.01 -2.77 4.48
C ASN A 39 -14.14 -3.70 4.00
N HIS A 40 -14.62 -3.47 2.78
CA HIS A 40 -15.67 -4.23 2.09
C HIS A 40 -15.38 -4.28 0.60
N ALA A 41 -16.25 -4.93 -0.19
CA ALA A 41 -16.11 -5.01 -1.65
C ALA A 41 -16.05 -3.62 -2.33
N ASN A 42 -16.70 -2.63 -1.74
CA ASN A 42 -16.90 -1.31 -2.33
C ASN A 42 -16.27 -0.17 -1.51
N SER A 43 -15.43 -0.45 -0.51
CA SER A 43 -14.81 0.62 0.26
C SER A 43 -13.48 0.22 0.87
N GLY A 44 -12.63 1.22 0.98
CA GLY A 44 -11.31 1.07 1.58
C GLY A 44 -10.53 2.37 1.57
N GLU A 45 -9.25 2.25 1.82
CA GLU A 45 -8.32 3.36 1.94
C GLU A 45 -7.00 3.02 1.25
N LEU A 46 -6.49 3.96 0.45
CA LEU A 46 -5.11 3.99 0.02
C LEU A 46 -4.31 4.76 1.07
N VAL A 47 -3.30 4.12 1.64
CA VAL A 47 -2.46 4.70 2.68
C VAL A 47 -1.05 4.82 2.16
N GLN A 48 -0.44 5.99 2.31
CA GLN A 48 0.99 6.19 2.08
C GLN A 48 1.62 6.70 3.36
N HIS A 49 2.67 6.04 3.81
CA HIS A 49 3.50 6.46 4.92
C HIS A 49 4.92 6.71 4.40
N VAL A 50 5.40 7.91 4.61
CA VAL A 50 6.74 8.33 4.22
C VAL A 50 7.46 8.84 5.45
N LYS A 51 8.62 8.28 5.72
CA LYS A 51 9.53 8.72 6.77
C LYS A 51 10.91 8.92 6.17
N LEU A 52 11.42 10.12 6.26
CA LEU A 52 12.75 10.49 5.79
C LEU A 52 13.76 10.23 6.89
N GLY A 53 14.89 9.64 6.54
CA GLY A 53 16.02 9.49 7.46
C GLY A 53 16.81 10.80 7.59
N GLU A 54 17.41 11.03 8.74
CA GLU A 54 18.18 12.25 9.03
C GLU A 54 19.29 12.54 8.00
N ARG A 55 19.85 11.50 7.42
CA ARG A 55 20.87 11.67 6.37
C ARG A 55 20.31 12.28 5.11
N LEU A 56 19.14 11.80 4.66
CA LEU A 56 18.52 12.32 3.45
C LEU A 56 18.14 13.79 3.63
N THR A 57 17.59 14.16 4.78
CA THR A 57 17.22 15.55 5.09
C THR A 57 18.43 16.45 5.22
N THR A 58 19.55 15.94 5.75
CA THR A 58 20.81 16.70 5.87
C THR A 58 21.46 16.95 4.50
N PHE A 59 21.45 15.96 3.59
CA PHE A 59 22.12 16.08 2.28
C PHE A 59 21.24 16.71 1.20
N ALA A 60 19.95 16.41 1.17
CA ALA A 60 19.04 16.86 0.12
C ALA A 60 18.38 18.22 0.44
N GLY A 61 18.31 18.62 1.70
CA GLY A 61 17.81 19.92 2.13
C GLY A 61 16.37 20.21 1.73
N GLU A 62 16.11 21.45 1.29
CA GLU A 62 14.78 21.97 0.94
C GLU A 62 14.01 21.15 -0.13
N PRO A 63 14.62 20.66 -1.21
CA PRO A 63 13.91 19.88 -2.25
C PRO A 63 13.15 18.66 -1.72
N VAL A 64 13.62 18.02 -0.65
CA VAL A 64 12.95 16.87 -0.04
C VAL A 64 11.67 17.29 0.68
N TYR A 65 11.68 18.43 1.33
CA TYR A 65 10.48 18.97 1.99
C TYR A 65 9.44 19.46 0.97
N GLU A 66 9.88 20.04 -0.14
CA GLU A 66 8.99 20.39 -1.27
C GLU A 66 8.32 19.13 -1.84
N TRP A 67 9.08 18.05 -1.97
CA TRP A 67 8.52 16.76 -2.39
C TRP A 67 7.48 16.22 -1.39
N LEU A 68 7.74 16.25 -0.07
CA LEU A 68 6.74 15.89 0.95
C LEU A 68 5.48 16.76 0.85
N ASN A 69 5.64 18.07 0.68
CA ASN A 69 4.52 18.99 0.51
C ASN A 69 3.72 18.67 -0.76
N SER A 70 4.38 18.25 -1.85
CA SER A 70 3.70 17.81 -3.07
C SER A 70 2.84 16.56 -2.86
N ILE A 71 3.28 15.62 -2.03
CA ILE A 71 2.49 14.44 -1.62
C ILE A 71 1.23 14.88 -0.87
N GLU A 72 1.37 15.79 0.09
CA GLU A 72 0.23 16.33 0.85
C GLU A 72 -0.80 17.01 -0.06
N GLN A 73 -0.35 17.87 -0.97
CA GLN A 73 -1.23 18.57 -1.91
C GLN A 73 -2.00 17.60 -2.82
N ARG A 74 -1.32 16.59 -3.38
CA ARG A 74 -1.96 15.55 -4.20
C ARG A 74 -3.01 14.76 -3.42
N ALA A 75 -2.70 14.43 -2.17
CA ALA A 75 -3.64 13.74 -1.31
C ALA A 75 -4.92 14.58 -1.06
N GLN A 76 -4.75 15.87 -0.78
CA GLN A 76 -5.87 16.79 -0.57
C GLN A 76 -6.73 16.93 -1.83
N GLN A 77 -6.13 17.00 -3.02
CA GLN A 77 -6.84 17.02 -4.30
C GLN A 77 -7.72 15.78 -4.51
N LEU A 78 -7.30 14.62 -3.98
CA LEU A 78 -8.03 13.36 -4.03
C LEU A 78 -8.97 13.15 -2.83
N LYS A 79 -9.26 14.21 -2.07
CA LYS A 79 -10.08 14.18 -0.85
C LYS A 79 -9.49 13.29 0.25
N GLY A 80 -8.17 13.14 0.26
CA GLY A 80 -7.44 12.41 1.28
C GLY A 80 -7.25 13.24 2.56
N LYS A 81 -6.94 12.52 3.63
CA LYS A 81 -6.52 13.09 4.91
C LYS A 81 -5.01 13.02 4.99
N VAL A 82 -4.41 14.08 5.49
CA VAL A 82 -2.96 14.18 5.71
C VAL A 82 -2.72 14.30 7.21
N GLN A 83 -1.83 13.48 7.72
CA GLN A 83 -1.36 13.53 9.10
C GLN A 83 0.15 13.68 9.09
N ARG A 84 0.64 14.88 9.38
CA ARG A 84 2.06 15.15 9.55
C ARG A 84 2.46 14.82 10.98
N ILE A 85 3.30 13.81 11.17
CA ILE A 85 3.77 13.35 12.48
C ILE A 85 4.98 14.20 12.91
N SER A 86 5.87 14.48 11.95
CA SER A 86 7.04 15.34 12.16
C SER A 86 7.37 16.11 10.87
N LYS A 87 8.46 16.90 10.88
CA LYS A 87 8.96 17.54 9.66
C LYS A 87 9.32 16.51 8.56
N ASP A 88 9.76 15.34 8.99
CA ASP A 88 10.33 14.30 8.16
C ASP A 88 9.39 13.10 7.96
N GLU A 89 8.18 13.14 8.55
CA GLU A 89 7.26 12.00 8.55
C GLU A 89 5.82 12.43 8.27
N VAL A 90 5.23 11.85 7.23
CA VAL A 90 3.85 12.11 6.80
C VAL A 90 3.11 10.81 6.52
N ILE A 91 1.86 10.75 6.97
CA ILE A 91 0.90 9.71 6.62
C ILE A 91 -0.23 10.34 5.83
N VAL A 92 -0.51 9.76 4.69
CA VAL A 92 -1.61 10.14 3.81
C VAL A 92 -2.60 9.00 3.73
N THR A 93 -3.89 9.30 3.84
CA THR A 93 -4.99 8.34 3.72
C THR A 93 -6.03 8.85 2.75
N ILE A 94 -6.20 8.16 1.62
CA ILE A 94 -7.14 8.53 0.55
C ILE A 94 -8.26 7.48 0.51
N PRO A 95 -9.50 7.83 0.89
CA PRO A 95 -10.62 6.90 0.86
C PRO A 95 -11.07 6.61 -0.58
N PHE A 96 -11.58 5.40 -0.82
CA PHE A 96 -12.24 5.01 -2.06
C PHE A 96 -13.52 4.23 -1.78
N THR A 97 -14.49 4.32 -2.71
CA THR A 97 -15.81 3.70 -2.59
C THR A 97 -16.03 2.54 -3.56
N ASN A 98 -15.13 2.33 -4.51
CA ASN A 98 -15.16 1.20 -5.43
C ASN A 98 -13.78 0.97 -6.06
N SER A 99 -13.61 -0.16 -6.76
CA SER A 99 -12.34 -0.53 -7.39
C SER A 99 -11.92 0.41 -8.51
N GLN A 100 -12.86 0.95 -9.26
CA GLN A 100 -12.54 1.89 -10.34
C GLN A 100 -12.02 3.21 -9.78
N GLU A 101 -12.64 3.71 -8.72
CA GLU A 101 -12.18 4.90 -8.00
C GLU A 101 -10.80 4.67 -7.37
N LEU A 102 -10.56 3.48 -6.77
CA LEU A 102 -9.23 3.12 -6.27
C LEU A 102 -8.19 3.19 -7.38
N GLN A 103 -8.46 2.57 -8.54
CA GLN A 103 -7.51 2.56 -9.66
C GLN A 103 -7.25 3.96 -10.19
N GLN A 104 -8.29 4.78 -10.34
CA GLN A 104 -8.17 6.17 -10.77
C GLN A 104 -7.37 7.01 -9.76
N LYS A 105 -7.69 6.93 -8.48
CA LYS A 105 -6.99 7.67 -7.42
C LYS A 105 -5.54 7.21 -7.26
N PHE A 106 -5.29 5.91 -7.34
CA PHE A 106 -3.94 5.35 -7.29
C PHE A 106 -3.10 5.90 -8.45
N ASN A 107 -3.60 5.78 -9.67
CA ASN A 107 -2.90 6.28 -10.85
C ASN A 107 -2.73 7.81 -10.80
N ALA A 108 -3.77 8.57 -10.45
CA ALA A 108 -3.66 10.02 -10.31
C ALA A 108 -2.65 10.44 -9.23
N PHE A 109 -2.58 9.72 -8.12
CA PHE A 109 -1.68 10.02 -7.03
C PHE A 109 -0.21 9.75 -7.37
N PHE A 110 0.08 8.64 -8.06
CA PHE A 110 1.45 8.22 -8.36
C PHE A 110 1.96 8.68 -9.74
N HIS A 111 1.08 8.87 -10.76
CA HIS A 111 1.49 9.28 -12.11
C HIS A 111 1.56 10.81 -12.34
N SER A 112 1.12 11.63 -11.41
CA SER A 112 1.12 13.10 -11.58
C SER A 112 2.51 13.70 -11.87
N HIS A 113 3.58 12.98 -11.55
CA HIS A 113 4.96 13.41 -11.84
C HIS A 113 5.40 13.13 -13.30
N SER A 114 4.71 12.24 -14.02
CA SER A 114 5.10 11.86 -15.39
C SER A 114 4.57 12.83 -16.45
N GLN A 115 3.61 13.70 -16.11
CA GLN A 115 2.93 14.57 -17.07
C GLN A 115 3.32 16.05 -17.01
N GLN A 116 4.10 16.50 -16.06
CA GLN A 116 4.72 17.82 -16.15
C GLN A 116 5.91 17.79 -17.14
N LYS A 117 5.59 17.61 -18.42
CA LYS A 117 6.41 18.15 -19.50
C LYS A 117 6.35 19.68 -19.41
N THR A 118 7.11 20.25 -18.53
CA THR A 118 7.55 21.62 -18.75
C THR A 118 8.50 21.53 -19.93
N GLU A 119 8.12 22.16 -21.05
CA GLU A 119 9.05 22.58 -22.08
C GLU A 119 10.09 23.48 -21.39
N VAL A 120 11.15 22.88 -20.89
CA VAL A 120 12.31 23.61 -20.40
C VAL A 120 13.46 23.30 -21.33
N THR A 121 13.75 24.33 -22.14
CA THR A 121 15.00 24.60 -22.83
C THR A 121 16.19 23.89 -22.15
N ALA A 122 16.95 23.18 -22.95
CA ALA A 122 18.13 22.40 -22.62
C ALA A 122 19.24 23.21 -21.92
N ALA A 123 19.14 23.45 -20.63
CA ALA A 123 20.22 24.14 -19.89
C ALA A 123 20.30 23.85 -18.38
N ASN A 124 19.61 22.88 -17.77
CA ASN A 124 19.90 22.52 -16.38
C ASN A 124 19.62 21.04 -16.12
N SER A 125 20.63 20.20 -16.36
CA SER A 125 20.58 18.73 -16.25
C SER A 125 20.75 18.19 -14.82
N ALA A 126 20.43 18.94 -13.78
CA ALA A 126 20.85 18.58 -12.40
C ALA A 126 19.71 18.14 -11.45
N SER A 127 18.45 18.04 -11.87
CA SER A 127 17.36 17.74 -10.93
C SER A 127 16.23 16.88 -11.53
N GLN A 128 16.53 15.96 -12.44
CA GLN A 128 15.52 14.99 -12.86
C GLN A 128 15.42 13.88 -11.82
N LEU A 129 14.38 13.96 -10.97
CA LEU A 129 13.97 12.84 -10.12
C LEU A 129 13.71 11.62 -11.01
N PRO A 130 14.16 10.41 -10.62
CA PRO A 130 13.99 9.22 -11.42
C PRO A 130 12.51 8.96 -11.69
N GLN A 131 12.16 8.78 -12.97
CA GLN A 131 10.80 8.46 -13.37
C GLN A 131 10.51 7.01 -12.99
N ILE A 132 9.53 6.81 -12.10
CA ILE A 132 9.06 5.51 -11.67
C ILE A 132 7.78 5.20 -12.45
N ALA A 133 7.84 4.23 -13.36
CA ALA A 133 6.66 3.74 -14.04
C ALA A 133 5.94 2.72 -13.19
N SER A 134 4.65 2.90 -12.98
CA SER A 134 3.82 1.95 -12.24
C SER A 134 2.52 1.68 -12.98
N ASN A 135 2.04 0.44 -12.89
CA ASN A 135 0.76 0.04 -13.45
C ASN A 135 -0.04 -0.71 -12.38
N PHE A 136 -1.11 -0.10 -11.90
CA PHE A 136 -2.00 -0.68 -10.91
C PHE A 136 -3.31 -1.05 -11.57
N LEU A 137 -3.64 -2.35 -11.56
CA LEU A 137 -4.84 -2.91 -12.13
C LEU A 137 -5.59 -3.74 -11.10
N LEU A 138 -6.88 -3.49 -10.94
CA LEU A 138 -7.77 -4.25 -10.07
C LEU A 138 -8.98 -4.75 -10.87
N LYS A 139 -9.01 -6.04 -11.16
CA LYS A 139 -10.13 -6.71 -11.83
C LYS A 139 -11.10 -7.27 -10.80
N GLN A 140 -12.39 -6.99 -10.94
CA GLN A 140 -13.44 -7.49 -10.06
C GLN A 140 -14.40 -8.43 -10.80
N SER A 141 -14.77 -9.51 -10.14
CA SER A 141 -15.83 -10.43 -10.58
C SER A 141 -16.84 -10.59 -9.46
N ASN A 142 -18.11 -10.26 -9.74
CA ASN A 142 -19.18 -10.28 -8.74
C ASN A 142 -19.87 -11.64 -8.74
N PHE A 143 -19.94 -12.27 -7.55
CA PHE A 143 -20.65 -13.52 -7.30
C PHE A 143 -21.71 -13.29 -6.21
N PHE A 144 -22.71 -12.48 -6.54
CA PHE A 144 -23.84 -12.12 -5.68
C PHE A 144 -23.48 -11.74 -4.24
N LEU A 145 -23.07 -12.70 -3.39
CA LEU A 145 -22.70 -12.47 -1.98
C LEU A 145 -21.23 -12.09 -1.80
N LEU A 146 -20.38 -12.43 -2.75
CA LEU A 146 -18.94 -12.26 -2.68
C LEU A 146 -18.43 -11.59 -3.95
N VAL A 147 -17.41 -10.77 -3.80
CA VAL A 147 -16.68 -10.15 -4.92
C VAL A 147 -15.27 -10.70 -4.92
N ARG A 148 -14.89 -11.35 -6.03
CA ARG A 148 -13.52 -11.78 -6.27
C ARG A 148 -12.74 -10.61 -6.84
N ASN A 149 -11.64 -10.28 -6.21
CA ASN A 149 -10.73 -9.24 -6.64
C ASN A 149 -9.41 -9.88 -7.10
N HIS A 150 -8.90 -9.42 -8.22
CA HIS A 150 -7.60 -9.79 -8.75
C HIS A 150 -6.79 -8.53 -8.93
N LEU A 151 -5.82 -8.33 -8.03
CA LEU A 151 -4.91 -7.20 -8.01
C LEU A 151 -3.64 -7.58 -8.74
N ILE A 152 -3.22 -6.72 -9.66
CA ILE A 152 -1.95 -6.78 -10.38
C ILE A 152 -1.28 -5.42 -10.21
N TYR A 153 -0.05 -5.40 -9.71
CA TYR A 153 0.72 -4.19 -9.55
C TYR A 153 2.14 -4.40 -10.04
N ASP A 154 2.45 -3.73 -11.14
CA ASP A 154 3.77 -3.70 -11.76
C ASP A 154 4.45 -2.37 -11.44
N LEU A 155 5.65 -2.43 -10.90
CA LEU A 155 6.42 -1.26 -10.52
C LEU A 155 7.84 -1.35 -11.05
N ASP A 156 8.20 -0.41 -11.91
CA ASP A 156 9.55 -0.32 -12.49
C ASP A 156 10.43 0.59 -11.65
N LEU A 157 11.31 -0.04 -10.87
CA LEU A 157 12.29 0.65 -10.03
C LEU A 157 13.71 0.62 -10.62
N ARG A 158 13.88 0.26 -11.90
CA ARG A 158 15.21 0.17 -12.54
C ARG A 158 15.94 1.50 -12.54
N SER A 159 15.21 2.61 -12.66
CA SER A 159 15.78 3.95 -12.58
C SER A 159 16.48 4.25 -11.25
N LEU A 160 16.04 3.61 -10.15
CA LEU A 160 16.71 3.74 -8.84
C LEU A 160 18.02 2.94 -8.76
N GLY A 161 18.19 1.93 -9.61
CA GLY A 161 19.45 1.15 -9.69
C GLY A 161 20.58 1.91 -10.38
N LEU A 162 20.27 2.80 -11.33
CA LEU A 162 21.26 3.58 -12.07
C LEU A 162 21.97 4.62 -11.19
N ILE A 163 21.28 5.13 -10.18
CA ILE A 163 21.86 6.06 -9.19
C ILE A 163 22.97 5.36 -8.36
N SER A 164 22.82 4.07 -8.15
CA SER A 164 23.78 3.23 -7.42
C SER A 164 25.09 2.97 -8.19
N ASN A 165 25.05 2.97 -9.52
CA ASN A 165 26.20 2.59 -10.37
C ASN A 165 27.13 3.75 -10.75
N GLN A 166 26.71 5.00 -10.61
CA GLN A 166 27.50 6.17 -10.98
C GLN A 166 28.38 6.73 -9.86
N GLY A 167 28.22 6.26 -8.65
CA GLY A 167 29.07 6.63 -7.52
C GLY A 167 29.45 5.40 -6.73
N ASN A 168 30.72 5.14 -6.58
CA ASN A 168 31.38 4.01 -5.91
C ASN A 168 30.96 3.76 -4.43
N VAL A 169 29.79 4.24 -3.98
CA VAL A 169 29.43 4.25 -2.55
C VAL A 169 28.16 3.44 -2.22
N LEU A 170 27.36 3.00 -3.20
CA LEU A 170 26.05 2.39 -2.90
C LEU A 170 25.88 1.00 -3.54
N ALA A 171 26.73 0.06 -3.17
CA ALA A 171 26.55 -1.36 -3.54
C ALA A 171 25.23 -1.99 -3.06
N ASN A 172 24.41 -1.26 -2.28
CA ASN A 172 23.12 -1.72 -1.77
C ASN A 172 22.12 -0.56 -1.65
N ALA A 173 21.53 -0.10 -2.76
CA ALA A 173 20.41 0.83 -2.71
C ALA A 173 19.24 0.29 -1.84
N GLY A 174 19.09 -1.03 -1.77
CA GLY A 174 18.13 -1.71 -0.90
C GLY A 174 18.42 -1.63 0.61
N SER A 175 19.64 -1.23 1.02
CA SER A 175 19.97 -0.99 2.44
C SER A 175 19.61 0.42 2.90
N ILE A 176 19.43 1.34 1.95
CA ILE A 176 19.17 2.76 2.21
C ILE A 176 17.69 3.09 2.07
N LEU A 177 17.00 2.41 1.13
CA LEU A 177 15.60 2.61 0.83
C LEU A 177 14.79 1.38 1.27
N ASN A 178 13.95 1.54 2.27
CA ASN A 178 12.96 0.54 2.63
C ASN A 178 11.65 0.85 1.90
N LEU A 179 11.40 0.12 0.81
CA LEU A 179 10.21 0.30 -0.02
C LEU A 179 9.27 -0.89 0.21
N GLU A 180 8.06 -0.62 0.65
CA GLU A 180 7.08 -1.65 0.95
C GLU A 180 5.74 -1.36 0.28
N PHE A 181 5.12 -2.42 -0.25
CA PHE A 181 3.71 -2.39 -0.64
C PHE A 181 2.93 -3.34 0.25
N SER A 182 1.77 -2.90 0.76
CA SER A 182 0.94 -3.72 1.63
C SER A 182 -0.51 -3.80 1.14
N LEU A 183 -1.09 -4.99 1.29
CA LEU A 183 -2.50 -5.25 1.02
C LEU A 183 -3.15 -5.80 2.28
N LYS A 184 -4.13 -5.08 2.82
CA LYS A 184 -4.93 -5.51 3.95
C LYS A 184 -6.36 -5.76 3.50
N THR A 185 -6.88 -6.95 3.81
CA THR A 185 -8.21 -7.40 3.41
C THR A 185 -8.95 -7.99 4.61
N PRO A 186 -10.31 -7.96 4.66
CA PRO A 186 -11.08 -8.59 5.74
C PRO A 186 -10.80 -10.10 5.88
N TRP A 187 -10.60 -10.78 4.75
CA TRP A 187 -10.26 -12.21 4.68
C TRP A 187 -8.88 -12.39 4.05
N LYS A 188 -8.27 -13.56 4.28
CA LYS A 188 -6.94 -13.86 3.74
C LYS A 188 -6.90 -13.72 2.21
N ALA A 189 -5.96 -12.95 1.70
CA ALA A 189 -5.63 -12.91 0.30
C ALA A 189 -4.65 -14.05 -0.06
N LYS A 190 -4.74 -14.53 -1.30
CA LYS A 190 -3.84 -15.52 -1.88
C LYS A 190 -2.86 -14.81 -2.81
N ILE A 191 -1.58 -14.99 -2.57
CA ILE A 191 -0.51 -14.50 -3.44
C ILE A 191 -0.42 -15.44 -4.65
N ILE A 192 -0.27 -14.87 -5.84
CA ILE A 192 0.00 -15.60 -7.07
C ILE A 192 1.46 -15.32 -7.45
N SER A 193 2.28 -16.38 -7.43
CA SER A 193 3.71 -16.28 -7.79
C SER A 193 3.87 -16.97 -9.13
N VAL A 194 3.82 -16.22 -10.21
CA VAL A 194 3.84 -16.79 -11.58
C VAL A 194 5.11 -16.40 -12.35
N THR A 195 5.85 -15.40 -11.91
CA THR A 195 6.93 -14.79 -12.71
C THR A 195 8.25 -14.71 -11.93
N GLU A 196 9.37 -14.70 -12.63
CA GLU A 196 10.73 -14.53 -12.04
C GLU A 196 10.89 -13.19 -11.27
N ASN A 197 10.11 -12.16 -11.61
CA ASN A 197 10.11 -10.86 -10.97
C ASN A 197 9.15 -10.74 -9.78
N THR A 198 8.62 -11.88 -9.29
CA THR A 198 7.70 -11.87 -8.14
C THR A 198 8.44 -11.51 -6.86
N VAL A 199 7.95 -10.48 -6.20
CA VAL A 199 8.55 -9.95 -4.96
C VAL A 199 8.22 -10.86 -3.78
N PRO A 200 9.20 -11.17 -2.90
CA PRO A 200 8.93 -11.95 -1.69
C PRO A 200 7.96 -11.21 -0.76
N ALA A 201 7.00 -11.94 -0.23
CA ALA A 201 5.95 -11.39 0.61
C ALA A 201 5.96 -11.99 2.01
N LYS A 202 5.66 -11.17 3.00
CA LYS A 202 5.38 -11.60 4.38
C LYS A 202 3.89 -11.47 4.64
N THR A 203 3.28 -12.55 5.15
CA THR A 203 1.85 -12.54 5.51
C THR A 203 1.72 -12.44 7.02
N ASN A 204 0.98 -11.44 7.48
CA ASN A 204 0.63 -11.26 8.88
C ASN A 204 -0.90 -11.17 9.01
N LYS A 205 -1.54 -12.22 9.53
CA LYS A 205 -3.00 -12.35 9.62
C LYS A 205 -3.68 -12.07 8.26
N ASN A 206 -4.33 -10.91 8.14
CA ASN A 206 -5.08 -10.48 6.95
C ASN A 206 -4.35 -9.40 6.14
N GLN A 207 -3.07 -9.21 6.40
CA GLN A 207 -2.21 -8.27 5.68
C GLN A 207 -1.06 -9.01 5.03
N ILE A 208 -0.79 -8.68 3.77
CA ILE A 208 0.38 -9.12 3.02
C ILE A 208 1.26 -7.90 2.82
N ILE A 209 2.55 -8.04 3.06
CA ILE A 209 3.55 -6.99 2.89
C ILE A 209 4.61 -7.52 1.93
N TRP A 210 4.82 -6.82 0.82
CA TRP A 210 5.88 -7.07 -0.14
C TRP A 210 6.99 -6.05 0.05
N LYS A 211 8.21 -6.54 0.19
CA LYS A 211 9.39 -5.69 0.22
C LYS A 211 9.90 -5.51 -1.20
N LEU A 212 9.76 -4.30 -1.74
CA LEU A 212 10.13 -3.99 -3.11
C LEU A 212 11.66 -3.93 -3.28
N ASN A 213 12.13 -4.36 -4.46
CA ASN A 213 13.55 -4.39 -4.79
C ASN A 213 13.90 -3.18 -5.66
N PRO A 214 14.65 -2.19 -5.15
CA PRO A 214 15.17 -1.09 -5.97
C PRO A 214 16.09 -1.61 -7.08
N GLY A 215 16.07 -0.97 -8.24
CA GLY A 215 16.87 -1.36 -9.40
C GLY A 215 16.30 -2.49 -10.25
N GLN A 216 15.10 -2.98 -9.93
CA GLN A 216 14.47 -4.09 -10.64
C GLN A 216 13.02 -3.78 -11.00
N LEU A 217 12.45 -4.62 -11.87
CA LEU A 217 11.00 -4.72 -12.06
C LEU A 217 10.42 -5.50 -10.89
N ASN A 218 9.37 -4.95 -10.27
CA ASN A 218 8.67 -5.60 -9.18
C ASN A 218 7.26 -5.94 -9.65
N HIS A 219 6.90 -7.22 -9.61
CA HIS A 219 5.59 -7.73 -9.95
C HIS A 219 4.88 -8.28 -8.72
N ILE A 220 3.69 -7.78 -8.44
CA ILE A 220 2.84 -8.18 -7.33
C ILE A 220 1.51 -8.63 -7.89
N GLU A 221 1.11 -9.85 -7.56
CA GLU A 221 -0.17 -10.40 -7.95
C GLU A 221 -0.84 -11.08 -6.77
N ALA A 222 -2.11 -10.72 -6.51
CA ALA A 222 -2.89 -11.28 -5.42
C ALA A 222 -4.37 -11.42 -5.76
N VAL A 223 -4.98 -12.50 -5.29
CA VAL A 223 -6.43 -12.73 -5.39
C VAL A 223 -7.04 -12.81 -4.00
N PHE A 224 -8.14 -12.10 -3.81
CA PHE A 224 -8.87 -12.07 -2.54
C PHE A 224 -10.36 -11.91 -2.76
N TRP A 225 -11.12 -12.32 -1.75
CA TRP A 225 -12.57 -12.26 -1.75
C TRP A 225 -13.05 -11.26 -0.73
N LEU A 226 -14.06 -10.49 -1.10
CA LEU A 226 -14.68 -9.51 -0.23
C LEU A 226 -16.19 -9.77 -0.14
N PRO A 227 -16.81 -9.60 1.04
CA PRO A 227 -18.25 -9.67 1.16
C PRO A 227 -18.92 -8.52 0.42
N SER A 228 -20.00 -8.82 -0.31
CA SER A 228 -20.82 -7.82 -1.00
C SER A 228 -21.94 -7.35 -0.06
N PRO A 229 -21.91 -6.11 0.45
CA PRO A 229 -22.97 -5.60 1.33
C PRO A 229 -24.34 -5.61 0.64
N LEU A 230 -24.34 -5.29 -0.65
CA LEU A 230 -25.57 -5.26 -1.46
C LEU A 230 -26.16 -6.67 -1.63
N GLY A 231 -25.33 -7.67 -1.94
CA GLY A 231 -25.77 -9.05 -2.10
C GLY A 231 -26.26 -9.65 -0.79
N ILE A 232 -25.58 -9.39 0.32
CA ILE A 232 -25.98 -9.84 1.66
C ILE A 232 -27.30 -9.17 2.05
N GLY A 233 -27.43 -7.85 1.84
CA GLY A 233 -28.69 -7.13 2.12
C GLY A 233 -29.86 -7.67 1.32
N THR A 234 -29.67 -7.95 0.03
CA THR A 234 -30.71 -8.56 -0.82
C THR A 234 -31.10 -9.94 -0.32
N LEU A 235 -30.13 -10.78 0.05
CA LEU A 235 -30.42 -12.10 0.61
C LEU A 235 -31.25 -12.00 1.90
N LEU A 236 -30.92 -11.09 2.80
CA LEU A 236 -31.66 -10.87 4.04
C LEU A 236 -33.11 -10.46 3.77
N ILE A 237 -33.35 -9.56 2.80
CA ILE A 237 -34.70 -9.14 2.39
C ILE A 237 -35.50 -10.35 1.87
N VAL A 238 -34.90 -11.14 0.97
CA VAL A 238 -35.56 -12.33 0.39
C VAL A 238 -35.89 -13.34 1.50
N LEU A 239 -34.99 -13.59 2.43
CA LEU A 239 -35.22 -14.49 3.56
C LEU A 239 -36.33 -13.94 4.48
N PHE A 240 -36.35 -12.64 4.75
CA PHE A 240 -37.38 -12.02 5.59
C PHE A 240 -38.75 -12.12 4.95
N VAL A 241 -38.88 -11.80 3.67
CA VAL A 241 -40.14 -11.92 2.92
C VAL A 241 -40.56 -13.38 2.85
N GLY A 242 -39.64 -14.29 2.50
CA GLY A 242 -39.97 -15.73 2.43
C GLY A 242 -40.41 -16.30 3.78
N SER A 243 -39.79 -15.90 4.86
CA SER A 243 -40.17 -16.32 6.21
C SER A 243 -41.55 -15.76 6.61
N GLY A 244 -41.83 -14.52 6.22
CA GLY A 244 -43.17 -13.92 6.43
C GLY A 244 -44.29 -14.68 5.69
N PHE A 245 -44.04 -15.03 4.42
CA PHE A 245 -45.01 -15.89 3.68
C PHE A 245 -45.14 -17.27 4.33
N TYR A 246 -44.05 -17.93 4.71
CA TYR A 246 -44.08 -19.22 5.35
C TYR A 246 -44.90 -19.20 6.66
N LEU A 247 -44.65 -18.19 7.53
CA LEU A 247 -45.42 -18.01 8.77
C LEU A 247 -46.91 -17.75 8.50
N ARG A 248 -47.21 -16.92 7.49
CA ARG A 248 -48.59 -16.66 7.11
C ARG A 248 -49.32 -17.95 6.69
N TYR A 249 -48.71 -18.76 5.82
CA TYR A 249 -49.34 -20.00 5.36
C TYR A 249 -49.45 -21.07 6.46
N LYS A 250 -48.50 -21.08 7.41
CA LYS A 250 -48.51 -22.07 8.49
C LYS A 250 -49.44 -21.72 9.65
N PHE A 251 -49.56 -20.44 9.98
CA PHE A 251 -50.26 -19.99 11.19
C PHE A 251 -51.55 -19.27 10.93
N MET A 252 -51.83 -18.78 9.72
CA MET A 252 -53.09 -18.14 9.38
C MET A 252 -53.92 -19.09 8.50
N PRO A 253 -55.14 -19.50 8.94
CA PRO A 253 -56.06 -20.28 8.12
C PRO A 253 -56.49 -19.46 6.90
N ASP A 254 -56.67 -20.13 5.76
CA ASP A 254 -57.09 -19.50 4.51
C ASP A 254 -58.45 -18.85 4.69
N PRO A 255 -58.63 -17.55 4.51
CA PRO A 255 -59.90 -16.87 4.68
C PRO A 255 -61.00 -17.40 3.77
N ARG A 256 -60.68 -18.07 2.66
CA ARG A 256 -61.63 -18.70 1.77
C ARG A 256 -62.35 -19.91 2.38
N ILE A 257 -61.72 -20.59 3.34
CA ILE A 257 -62.32 -21.75 4.01
C ILE A 257 -63.35 -21.32 5.07
N GLN A 258 -63.21 -20.10 5.63
CA GLN A 258 -64.14 -19.58 6.63
C GLN A 258 -65.53 -19.18 6.04
N PHE A 259 -65.55 -18.74 4.79
CA PHE A 259 -66.84 -18.38 4.14
C PHE A 259 -67.65 -19.59 3.71
N ALA A 260 -66.98 -20.72 3.40
CA ALA A 260 -67.69 -21.96 3.00
C ALA A 260 -68.35 -22.71 4.16
N SER A 261 -68.04 -22.37 5.41
CA SER A 261 -68.62 -23.01 6.62
C SER A 261 -69.80 -22.22 7.22
N GLN A 262 -70.13 -21.06 6.70
CA GLN A 262 -71.30 -20.24 7.16
C GLN A 262 -72.56 -20.46 6.33
N ASP A 263 -72.53 -21.16 5.19
CA ASP A 263 -73.67 -21.41 4.29
C ASP A 263 -74.20 -22.85 4.43
N ASN A 264 -74.06 -23.53 5.58
CA ASN A 264 -74.73 -24.82 5.90
C ASN A 264 -75.53 -24.71 7.15
#